data_3d628d466ff68da6a259a62cbbbe6b0c
#
_entry.id   3d628d466ff68da6a259a62cbbbe6b0c
#
_cell.length_a   1.000
_cell.length_b   1.000
_cell.length_c   1.000
_cell.angle_alpha   90.00
_cell.angle_beta   90.00
_cell.angle_gamma   90.00
#
_symmetry.space_group_name_H-M   'P 1'
#
loop_
_entity.id
_entity.type
_entity.pdbx_description
1 polymer ?
#
loop_
_entity_poly.entity_id
_entity_poly.type
_entity_poly.pdbx_seq_one_letter_code
_entity_poly.pdbx_strand_id
1 'polypeptide(L)'
;GNVTEDQQPSFTVKVNQPLDRPLTVTLSNGDKVTIAAGQTQVEYKAPAQGDDVFKDSGSLTVGIADASVPGKTFENLELGGSATVQIADTESEVVATLTADKTTVSEGGEITYTVTLTNAQGLDVKGHNGLVFTLSDGTKVSVPAGSATGTITIHAPDDVYVGGQPSIVNKLEGVTGADNFEKLTLGDGTVTTTVTDEPGTGTPGTGNEGDKVSVTIVSN
;
A
#
# COMPACT_ATOMS: atom_id res chain seq x y z
N GLY A 1 -14.85 -7.97 23.43
CA GLY A 1 -15.26 -8.39 22.09
C GLY A 1 -14.12 -8.24 21.11
N ASN A 2 -14.19 -8.94 19.98
CA ASN A 2 -13.22 -8.85 18.89
C ASN A 2 -13.99 -8.68 17.59
N VAL A 3 -13.52 -7.79 16.72
CA VAL A 3 -14.03 -7.54 15.38
C VAL A 3 -12.85 -7.38 14.43
N THR A 4 -13.08 -7.45 13.14
CA THR A 4 -12.14 -6.99 12.11
C THR A 4 -12.40 -5.52 11.76
N GLU A 5 -11.44 -4.83 11.16
CA GLU A 5 -11.51 -3.39 10.89
C GLU A 5 -12.65 -2.98 9.95
N ASP A 6 -13.10 -3.90 9.07
CA ASP A 6 -14.28 -3.75 8.21
C ASP A 6 -15.61 -3.83 8.97
N GLN A 7 -15.58 -4.29 10.22
CA GLN A 7 -16.76 -4.51 11.04
C GLN A 7 -16.96 -3.39 12.08
N GLN A 8 -18.20 -3.13 12.41
CA GLN A 8 -18.55 -2.14 13.44
C GLN A 8 -18.40 -2.75 14.84
N PRO A 9 -17.55 -2.17 15.70
CA PRO A 9 -17.53 -2.51 17.13
C PRO A 9 -18.89 -2.26 17.77
N SER A 10 -19.41 -3.21 18.54
CA SER A 10 -20.68 -3.05 19.24
C SER A 10 -20.51 -3.16 20.75
N PHE A 11 -21.30 -2.35 21.45
CA PHE A 11 -21.33 -2.25 22.91
C PHE A 11 -22.78 -2.33 23.39
N THR A 12 -23.01 -2.93 24.54
CA THR A 12 -24.34 -2.92 25.18
C THR A 12 -24.31 -2.00 26.39
N VAL A 13 -25.06 -0.92 26.34
CA VAL A 13 -25.29 -0.02 27.48
C VAL A 13 -26.48 -0.52 28.27
N LYS A 14 -26.33 -0.67 29.58
CA LYS A 14 -27.33 -1.25 30.47
C LYS A 14 -27.64 -0.33 31.65
N VAL A 15 -28.90 -0.38 32.12
CA VAL A 15 -29.34 0.16 33.39
C VAL A 15 -29.86 -0.99 34.25
N ASN A 16 -29.66 -0.91 35.57
CA ASN A 16 -29.97 -2.00 36.53
C ASN A 16 -31.47 -2.24 36.69
N GLN A 17 -32.32 -1.30 36.29
CA GLN A 17 -33.79 -1.43 36.38
C GLN A 17 -34.46 -0.60 35.25
N PRO A 18 -35.64 -1.03 34.79
CA PRO A 18 -36.38 -0.26 33.83
C PRO A 18 -36.85 1.07 34.41
N LEU A 19 -36.76 2.13 33.61
CA LEU A 19 -37.26 3.47 33.94
C LEU A 19 -38.61 3.72 33.28
N ASP A 20 -39.43 4.58 33.87
CA ASP A 20 -40.73 5.00 33.30
C ASP A 20 -40.58 5.98 32.13
N ARG A 21 -39.35 6.49 31.86
CA ARG A 21 -38.99 7.44 30.82
C ARG A 21 -37.73 7.01 30.12
N PRO A 22 -37.51 7.50 28.89
CA PRO A 22 -36.26 7.26 28.16
C PRO A 22 -35.05 7.82 28.91
N LEU A 23 -33.97 7.02 29.03
CA LEU A 23 -32.68 7.43 29.57
C LEU A 23 -31.70 7.73 28.42
N THR A 24 -31.23 8.97 28.34
CA THR A 24 -30.15 9.33 27.43
C THR A 24 -28.83 9.13 28.11
N VAL A 25 -27.95 8.31 27.52
CA VAL A 25 -26.59 8.06 27.98
C VAL A 25 -25.62 8.70 27.00
N THR A 26 -24.72 9.53 27.52
CA THR A 26 -23.60 10.12 26.76
C THR A 26 -22.38 9.26 26.98
N LEU A 27 -21.78 8.80 25.87
CA LEU A 27 -20.57 7.98 25.89
C LEU A 27 -19.31 8.84 25.94
N SER A 28 -18.17 8.23 26.28
CA SER A 28 -16.89 8.93 26.42
C SER A 28 -16.36 9.51 25.11
N ASN A 29 -16.79 8.98 23.96
CA ASN A 29 -16.49 9.51 22.63
C ASN A 29 -17.43 10.65 22.19
N GLY A 30 -18.40 11.04 23.04
CA GLY A 30 -19.36 12.10 22.78
C GLY A 30 -20.67 11.62 22.12
N ASP A 31 -20.76 10.39 21.69
CA ASP A 31 -21.98 9.82 21.14
C ASP A 31 -23.07 9.63 22.22
N LYS A 32 -24.32 9.64 21.78
CA LYS A 32 -25.46 9.47 22.68
C LYS A 32 -26.31 8.29 22.25
N VAL A 33 -26.72 7.50 23.22
CA VAL A 33 -27.67 6.40 23.03
C VAL A 33 -28.85 6.58 23.98
N THR A 34 -30.00 6.04 23.62
CA THR A 34 -31.21 6.16 24.44
C THR A 34 -31.75 4.77 24.78
N ILE A 35 -31.82 4.46 26.06
CA ILE A 35 -32.55 3.29 26.57
C ILE A 35 -34.01 3.71 26.66
N ALA A 36 -34.89 3.07 25.89
CA ALA A 36 -36.32 3.39 25.86
C ALA A 36 -36.99 3.11 27.20
N ALA A 37 -38.10 3.80 27.52
CA ALA A 37 -38.89 3.54 28.70
C ALA A 37 -39.28 2.06 28.78
N GLY A 38 -39.14 1.48 29.95
CA GLY A 38 -39.40 0.06 30.22
C GLY A 38 -38.32 -0.90 29.75
N GLN A 39 -37.28 -0.42 29.05
CA GLN A 39 -36.13 -1.22 28.64
C GLN A 39 -34.97 -1.08 29.63
N THR A 40 -34.08 -2.08 29.66
CA THR A 40 -32.91 -2.10 30.54
C THR A 40 -31.57 -2.06 29.80
N GLN A 41 -31.62 -2.03 28.45
CA GLN A 41 -30.39 -1.96 27.63
C GLN A 41 -30.67 -1.40 26.25
N VAL A 42 -29.58 -0.94 25.60
CA VAL A 42 -29.54 -0.56 24.21
C VAL A 42 -28.18 -0.96 23.62
N GLU A 43 -28.18 -1.38 22.37
CA GLU A 43 -26.94 -1.58 21.60
C GLU A 43 -26.44 -0.25 21.05
N TYR A 44 -25.14 -0.02 21.17
CA TYR A 44 -24.39 1.05 20.48
C TYR A 44 -23.42 0.43 19.50
N LYS A 45 -23.48 0.84 18.25
CA LYS A 45 -22.52 0.47 17.20
C LYS A 45 -21.65 1.67 16.87
N ALA A 46 -20.36 1.54 17.13
CA ALA A 46 -19.37 2.54 16.73
C ALA A 46 -19.08 2.41 15.23
N PRO A 47 -18.57 3.47 14.58
CA PRO A 47 -18.06 3.37 13.21
C PRO A 47 -16.99 2.28 13.11
N ALA A 48 -16.95 1.56 11.97
CA ALA A 48 -15.84 0.69 11.64
C ALA A 48 -14.56 1.53 11.43
N GLN A 49 -13.39 0.94 11.66
CA GLN A 49 -12.09 1.58 11.41
C GLN A 49 -11.92 1.85 9.92
N GLY A 50 -12.30 0.89 9.09
CA GLY A 50 -12.18 0.89 7.63
C GLY A 50 -11.08 -0.05 7.20
N ASP A 51 -11.42 -0.95 6.28
CA ASP A 51 -10.49 -1.92 5.71
C ASP A 51 -9.51 -1.21 4.76
N ASP A 52 -8.21 -1.39 4.99
CA ASP A 52 -7.16 -0.89 4.11
C ASP A 52 -6.09 -1.97 3.83
N VAL A 53 -4.86 -1.63 3.58
CA VAL A 53 -3.79 -2.58 3.22
C VAL A 53 -2.63 -2.54 4.23
N PHE A 54 -2.80 -1.81 5.33
CA PHE A 54 -1.74 -1.57 6.30
C PHE A 54 -2.05 -2.22 7.65
N LYS A 55 -1.02 -2.63 8.36
CA LYS A 55 -1.11 -3.16 9.72
C LYS A 55 -1.36 -2.03 10.70
N ASP A 56 -2.59 -1.87 11.11
CA ASP A 56 -3.00 -0.85 12.06
C ASP A 56 -4.02 -1.34 13.10
N SER A 57 -4.03 -2.66 13.34
CA SER A 57 -4.85 -3.30 14.39
C SER A 57 -4.80 -2.51 15.70
N GLY A 58 -5.93 -2.41 16.35
CA GLY A 58 -6.06 -1.56 17.51
C GLY A 58 -7.15 -2.01 18.49
N SER A 59 -7.64 -1.06 19.26
CA SER A 59 -8.77 -1.29 20.16
C SER A 59 -9.58 0.00 20.33
N LEU A 60 -10.90 -0.17 20.47
CA LEU A 60 -11.81 0.90 20.82
C LEU A 60 -12.32 0.69 22.25
N THR A 61 -12.07 1.67 23.12
CA THR A 61 -12.60 1.69 24.48
C THR A 61 -13.66 2.76 24.61
N VAL A 62 -14.86 2.38 25.04
CA VAL A 62 -15.99 3.28 25.25
C VAL A 62 -16.44 3.18 26.71
N GLY A 63 -16.55 4.32 27.36
CA GLY A 63 -17.09 4.45 28.73
C GLY A 63 -18.38 5.27 28.73
N ILE A 64 -19.00 5.39 29.89
CA ILE A 64 -20.15 6.25 30.12
C ILE A 64 -19.67 7.57 30.71
N ALA A 65 -19.94 8.69 30.04
CA ALA A 65 -19.57 10.03 30.52
C ALA A 65 -20.70 10.70 31.31
N ASP A 66 -21.97 10.45 30.93
CA ASP A 66 -23.15 11.01 31.59
C ASP A 66 -24.38 10.20 31.28
N ALA A 67 -25.40 10.29 32.15
CA ALA A 67 -26.72 9.71 31.90
C ALA A 67 -27.82 10.61 32.49
N SER A 68 -28.87 10.90 31.72
CA SER A 68 -29.91 11.83 32.10
C SER A 68 -31.28 11.45 31.58
N VAL A 69 -32.29 11.84 32.37
CA VAL A 69 -33.70 11.76 31.99
C VAL A 69 -34.26 13.19 31.92
N PRO A 70 -34.86 13.64 30.81
CA PRO A 70 -35.37 15.00 30.67
C PRO A 70 -36.37 15.35 31.79
N GLY A 71 -36.08 16.46 32.51
CA GLY A 71 -36.92 16.97 33.56
C GLY A 71 -36.93 16.14 34.85
N LYS A 72 -35.96 15.25 35.06
CA LYS A 72 -35.81 14.43 36.28
C LYS A 72 -34.35 14.45 36.73
N THR A 73 -34.15 14.37 38.04
CA THR A 73 -32.86 14.16 38.70
C THR A 73 -32.89 12.84 39.46
N PHE A 74 -31.82 12.04 39.29
CA PHE A 74 -31.67 10.81 40.07
C PHE A 74 -31.30 11.12 41.52
N GLU A 75 -31.80 10.35 42.46
CA GLU A 75 -31.39 10.45 43.86
C GLU A 75 -29.92 10.04 44.02
N ASN A 76 -29.53 8.98 43.34
CA ASN A 76 -28.16 8.52 43.25
C ASN A 76 -27.91 7.95 41.85
N LEU A 77 -27.01 8.57 41.06
CA LEU A 77 -26.61 8.11 39.78
C LEU A 77 -25.17 7.61 39.86
N GLU A 78 -24.99 6.32 39.64
CA GLU A 78 -23.66 5.71 39.48
C GLU A 78 -23.40 5.40 38.02
N LEU A 79 -22.34 5.99 37.46
CA LEU A 79 -21.92 5.72 36.12
C LEU A 79 -20.98 4.52 36.12
N GLY A 80 -21.24 3.55 35.24
CA GLY A 80 -20.43 2.35 35.08
C GLY A 80 -19.06 2.64 34.47
N GLY A 81 -18.22 1.62 34.35
CA GLY A 81 -16.89 1.71 33.81
C GLY A 81 -16.86 1.82 32.28
N SER A 82 -15.79 1.31 31.68
CA SER A 82 -15.60 1.24 30.24
C SER A 82 -15.58 -0.21 29.75
N ALA A 83 -15.83 -0.37 28.46
CA ALA A 83 -15.70 -1.63 27.75
C ALA A 83 -14.77 -1.45 26.55
N THR A 84 -14.01 -2.49 26.21
CA THR A 84 -13.04 -2.48 25.12
C THR A 84 -13.40 -3.57 24.10
N VAL A 85 -13.35 -3.22 22.84
CA VAL A 85 -13.40 -4.13 21.69
C VAL A 85 -12.04 -4.07 20.99
N GLN A 86 -11.42 -5.25 20.76
CA GLN A 86 -10.20 -5.36 19.96
C GLN A 86 -10.58 -5.33 18.49
N ILE A 87 -9.79 -4.62 17.69
CA ILE A 87 -9.95 -4.50 16.25
C ILE A 87 -8.70 -5.11 15.62
N ALA A 88 -8.91 -6.14 14.82
CA ALA A 88 -7.85 -6.84 14.10
C ALA A 88 -7.88 -6.44 12.63
N ASP A 89 -6.68 -6.37 12.01
CA ASP A 89 -6.58 -6.19 10.56
C ASP A 89 -7.25 -7.36 9.82
N THR A 90 -7.75 -7.12 8.65
CA THR A 90 -8.04 -8.13 7.62
C THR A 90 -6.80 -8.29 6.73
N GLU A 91 -6.65 -9.43 6.04
CA GLU A 91 -5.50 -9.59 5.13
C GLU A 91 -5.84 -9.04 3.75
N SER A 92 -5.40 -7.82 3.48
CA SER A 92 -5.55 -7.13 2.19
C SER A 92 -4.24 -7.10 1.42
N GLU A 93 -4.26 -7.58 0.16
CA GLU A 93 -3.07 -7.76 -0.64
C GLU A 93 -2.75 -6.54 -1.51
N VAL A 94 -1.48 -6.15 -1.50
CA VAL A 94 -0.87 -5.22 -2.45
C VAL A 94 0.06 -5.99 -3.37
N VAL A 95 -0.07 -5.78 -4.68
CA VAL A 95 0.81 -6.35 -5.69
C VAL A 95 1.72 -5.27 -6.25
N ALA A 96 3.02 -5.53 -6.23
CA ALA A 96 4.02 -4.72 -6.93
C ALA A 96 4.26 -5.31 -8.32
N THR A 97 4.12 -4.51 -9.37
CA THR A 97 4.37 -4.92 -10.76
C THR A 97 5.53 -4.15 -11.36
N LEU A 98 6.34 -4.82 -12.21
CA LEU A 98 7.44 -4.22 -12.95
C LEU A 98 7.04 -4.06 -14.41
N THR A 99 7.32 -2.88 -14.98
CA THR A 99 7.20 -2.61 -16.42
C THR A 99 8.44 -1.91 -16.96
N ALA A 100 8.68 -1.99 -18.27
CA ALA A 100 9.67 -1.18 -18.95
C ALA A 100 8.97 -0.33 -20.02
N ASP A 101 9.52 0.84 -20.29
CA ASP A 101 9.01 1.76 -21.32
C ASP A 101 9.29 1.26 -22.75
N LYS A 102 10.23 0.31 -22.91
CA LYS A 102 10.67 -0.20 -24.22
C LYS A 102 10.83 -1.72 -24.23
N THR A 103 10.39 -2.35 -25.27
CA THR A 103 10.62 -3.77 -25.59
C THR A 103 11.85 -3.96 -26.48
N THR A 104 12.35 -2.88 -27.11
CA THR A 104 13.55 -2.86 -27.96
C THR A 104 14.27 -1.53 -27.75
N VAL A 105 15.58 -1.57 -27.67
CA VAL A 105 16.47 -0.41 -27.53
C VAL A 105 17.74 -0.66 -28.34
N SER A 106 18.37 0.40 -28.84
CA SER A 106 19.72 0.29 -29.40
C SER A 106 20.76 0.20 -28.27
N GLU A 107 21.93 -0.35 -28.57
CA GLU A 107 23.10 -0.29 -27.70
C GLU A 107 23.32 1.12 -27.16
N GLY A 108 23.78 1.25 -25.91
CA GLY A 108 23.93 2.52 -25.22
C GLY A 108 22.64 3.27 -24.91
N GLY A 109 21.50 2.85 -25.48
CA GLY A 109 20.21 3.52 -25.31
C GLY A 109 19.61 3.33 -23.92
N GLU A 110 18.68 4.20 -23.55
CA GLU A 110 18.05 4.21 -22.23
C GLU A 110 16.80 3.34 -22.17
N ILE A 111 16.63 2.65 -21.04
CA ILE A 111 15.44 1.88 -20.66
C ILE A 111 14.98 2.39 -19.30
N THR A 112 13.70 2.74 -19.18
CA THR A 112 13.11 3.14 -17.90
C THR A 112 12.23 2.01 -17.35
N TYR A 113 12.62 1.47 -16.21
CA TYR A 113 11.80 0.56 -15.44
C TYR A 113 10.88 1.33 -14.50
N THR A 114 9.64 0.85 -14.38
CA THR A 114 8.65 1.39 -13.44
C THR A 114 8.12 0.26 -12.57
N VAL A 115 8.15 0.47 -11.25
CA VAL A 115 7.42 -0.36 -10.29
C VAL A 115 6.13 0.36 -9.93
N THR A 116 5.01 -0.36 -9.93
CA THR A 116 3.68 0.16 -9.56
C THR A 116 3.07 -0.71 -8.47
N LEU A 117 2.48 -0.07 -7.46
CA LEU A 117 1.78 -0.72 -6.35
C LEU A 117 0.26 -0.59 -6.54
N THR A 118 -0.44 -1.70 -6.57
CA THR A 118 -1.90 -1.73 -6.67
C THR A 118 -2.52 -2.69 -5.65
N ASN A 119 -3.72 -2.37 -5.17
CA ASN A 119 -4.52 -3.28 -4.37
C ASN A 119 -5.28 -4.30 -5.26
N ALA A 120 -6.06 -5.19 -4.64
CA ALA A 120 -6.85 -6.21 -5.34
C ALA A 120 -7.89 -5.63 -6.32
N GLN A 121 -8.30 -4.37 -6.15
CA GLN A 121 -9.21 -3.66 -7.05
C GLN A 121 -8.49 -2.93 -8.19
N GLY A 122 -7.15 -3.04 -8.26
CA GLY A 122 -6.32 -2.36 -9.25
C GLY A 122 -6.12 -0.86 -8.97
N LEU A 123 -6.42 -0.39 -7.76
CA LEU A 123 -6.22 0.98 -7.35
C LEU A 123 -4.81 1.20 -6.81
N ASP A 124 -4.27 2.38 -7.07
CA ASP A 124 -2.96 2.82 -6.59
C ASP A 124 -2.87 2.83 -5.06
N VAL A 125 -1.80 2.25 -4.52
CA VAL A 125 -1.49 2.25 -3.08
C VAL A 125 -0.38 3.23 -2.77
N LYS A 126 -0.65 4.22 -1.89
CA LYS A 126 0.24 5.37 -1.64
C LYS A 126 0.64 5.59 -0.17
N GLY A 127 -0.05 5.00 0.80
CA GLY A 127 0.08 5.30 2.23
C GLY A 127 1.35 4.80 2.94
N HIS A 128 2.39 4.36 2.20
CA HIS A 128 3.62 3.81 2.77
C HIS A 128 4.73 4.87 2.97
N ASN A 129 5.77 4.52 3.75
CA ASN A 129 6.90 5.39 4.10
C ASN A 129 8.09 5.34 3.12
N GLY A 130 7.90 4.74 1.95
CA GLY A 130 8.94 4.52 0.95
C GLY A 130 9.40 3.07 0.90
N LEU A 131 9.62 2.57 -0.32
CA LEU A 131 10.03 1.20 -0.61
C LEU A 131 11.23 1.19 -1.52
N VAL A 132 12.07 0.17 -1.42
CA VAL A 132 13.15 -0.09 -2.38
C VAL A 132 13.02 -1.51 -2.88
N PHE A 133 12.75 -1.65 -4.17
CA PHE A 133 12.69 -2.92 -4.87
C PHE A 133 14.04 -3.27 -5.46
N THR A 134 14.38 -4.56 -5.47
CA THR A 134 15.58 -5.08 -6.12
C THR A 134 15.16 -5.94 -7.30
N LEU A 135 15.71 -5.64 -8.47
CA LEU A 135 15.51 -6.42 -9.69
C LEU A 135 16.50 -7.60 -9.75
N SER A 136 16.24 -8.55 -10.65
CA SER A 136 17.06 -9.76 -10.81
C SER A 136 18.51 -9.49 -11.22
N ASP A 137 18.80 -8.35 -11.84
CA ASP A 137 20.16 -7.89 -12.16
C ASP A 137 20.83 -7.11 -11.00
N GLY A 138 20.15 -6.94 -9.87
CA GLY A 138 20.60 -6.17 -8.72
C GLY A 138 20.26 -4.68 -8.77
N THR A 139 19.68 -4.18 -9.86
CA THR A 139 19.21 -2.80 -9.97
C THR A 139 18.16 -2.49 -8.91
N LYS A 140 18.22 -1.30 -8.33
CA LYS A 140 17.29 -0.86 -7.28
C LYS A 140 16.35 0.22 -7.79
N VAL A 141 15.04 0.00 -7.56
CA VAL A 141 13.98 0.94 -7.89
C VAL A 141 13.37 1.45 -6.59
N SER A 142 13.46 2.75 -6.35
CA SER A 142 12.86 3.39 -5.17
C SER A 142 11.45 3.88 -5.50
N VAL A 143 10.47 3.51 -4.68
CA VAL A 143 9.12 4.08 -4.68
C VAL A 143 9.05 5.06 -3.52
N PRO A 144 8.96 6.37 -3.76
CA PRO A 144 8.95 7.38 -2.69
C PRO A 144 7.74 7.24 -1.76
N ALA A 145 7.89 7.69 -0.53
CA ALA A 145 6.79 7.80 0.42
C ALA A 145 5.61 8.57 -0.20
N GLY A 146 4.40 8.05 -0.04
CA GLY A 146 3.20 8.68 -0.58
C GLY A 146 3.01 8.54 -2.10
N SER A 147 3.86 7.76 -2.79
CA SER A 147 3.74 7.47 -4.23
C SER A 147 3.33 6.02 -4.46
N ALA A 148 2.51 5.75 -5.46
CA ALA A 148 2.22 4.38 -5.90
C ALA A 148 3.28 3.86 -6.89
N THR A 149 4.16 4.71 -7.40
CA THR A 149 5.12 4.35 -8.46
C THR A 149 6.52 4.84 -8.13
N GLY A 150 7.51 4.07 -8.61
CA GLY A 150 8.91 4.47 -8.63
C GLY A 150 9.56 4.06 -9.94
N THR A 151 10.55 4.81 -10.39
CA THR A 151 11.23 4.58 -11.66
C THR A 151 12.75 4.58 -11.52
N ILE A 152 13.42 3.87 -12.42
CA ILE A 152 14.87 3.94 -12.63
C ILE A 152 15.16 3.86 -14.11
N THR A 153 16.07 4.67 -14.60
CA THR A 153 16.58 4.60 -15.98
C THR A 153 17.97 3.98 -15.96
N ILE A 154 18.18 2.99 -16.81
CA ILE A 154 19.47 2.34 -17.05
C ILE A 154 19.86 2.49 -18.52
N HIS A 155 21.13 2.29 -18.83
CA HIS A 155 21.62 2.19 -20.21
C HIS A 155 21.78 0.72 -20.61
N ALA A 156 21.40 0.40 -21.84
CA ALA A 156 21.73 -0.88 -22.44
C ALA A 156 23.25 -1.02 -22.61
N PRO A 157 23.80 -2.24 -22.56
CA PRO A 157 25.18 -2.48 -22.89
C PRO A 157 25.52 -1.95 -24.29
N ASP A 158 26.77 -1.59 -24.51
CA ASP A 158 27.29 -0.98 -25.71
C ASP A 158 28.69 -1.57 -26.03
N ASP A 159 28.98 -1.88 -27.29
CA ASP A 159 30.30 -2.31 -27.74
C ASP A 159 30.64 -1.79 -29.15
N VAL A 160 31.72 -2.22 -29.75
CA VAL A 160 32.23 -1.71 -31.04
C VAL A 160 32.08 -2.73 -32.17
N TYR A 161 31.32 -3.79 -31.97
CA TYR A 161 31.16 -4.87 -32.91
C TYR A 161 29.77 -4.89 -33.51
N VAL A 162 29.66 -5.26 -34.78
CA VAL A 162 28.36 -5.43 -35.41
C VAL A 162 27.54 -6.54 -34.78
N GLY A 163 26.32 -6.24 -34.37
CA GLY A 163 25.38 -7.17 -33.79
C GLY A 163 24.88 -6.68 -32.43
N GLY A 164 23.63 -6.90 -32.10
CA GLY A 164 23.06 -6.46 -30.81
C GLY A 164 23.56 -7.29 -29.63
N GLN A 165 23.41 -6.72 -28.46
CA GLN A 165 23.72 -7.36 -27.19
C GLN A 165 22.63 -8.38 -26.75
N PRO A 166 22.93 -9.30 -25.81
CA PRO A 166 21.92 -10.14 -25.22
C PRO A 166 20.75 -9.32 -24.66
N SER A 167 19.54 -9.82 -24.83
CA SER A 167 18.35 -9.18 -24.28
C SER A 167 18.46 -8.99 -22.76
N ILE A 168 18.05 -7.83 -22.27
CA ILE A 168 17.99 -7.52 -20.86
C ILE A 168 16.68 -8.09 -20.30
N VAL A 169 16.78 -8.94 -19.30
CA VAL A 169 15.63 -9.63 -18.69
C VAL A 169 15.60 -9.31 -17.21
N ASN A 170 14.54 -8.68 -16.74
CA ASN A 170 14.38 -8.31 -15.34
C ASN A 170 13.02 -8.74 -14.76
N LYS A 171 13.02 -9.01 -13.47
CA LYS A 171 11.84 -9.25 -12.63
C LYS A 171 12.08 -8.68 -11.24
N LEU A 172 11.04 -8.55 -10.44
CA LEU A 172 11.17 -8.21 -9.03
C LEU A 172 11.68 -9.43 -8.25
N GLU A 173 12.72 -9.25 -7.42
CA GLU A 173 13.26 -10.32 -6.55
C GLU A 173 13.20 -10.00 -5.06
N GLY A 174 13.10 -8.72 -4.70
CA GLY A 174 13.05 -8.33 -3.30
C GLY A 174 12.49 -6.94 -3.08
N VAL A 175 12.07 -6.68 -1.84
CA VAL A 175 11.61 -5.37 -1.39
C VAL A 175 12.07 -5.12 0.04
N THR A 176 12.36 -3.88 0.36
CA THR A 176 12.61 -3.39 1.72
C THR A 176 11.70 -2.21 2.04
N GLY A 177 11.35 -2.06 3.34
CA GLY A 177 10.42 -1.01 3.80
C GLY A 177 8.94 -1.41 3.77
N ALA A 178 8.63 -2.70 3.56
CA ALA A 178 7.26 -3.22 3.40
C ALA A 178 6.61 -3.72 4.71
N ASP A 179 7.25 -3.50 5.86
CA ASP A 179 6.85 -4.11 7.14
C ASP A 179 5.45 -3.69 7.64
N ASN A 180 4.98 -2.53 7.18
CA ASN A 180 3.67 -1.99 7.53
C ASN A 180 2.52 -2.47 6.64
N PHE A 181 2.80 -3.19 5.55
CA PHE A 181 1.74 -3.81 4.76
C PHE A 181 1.26 -5.10 5.44
N GLU A 182 -0.04 -5.36 5.36
CA GLU A 182 -0.59 -6.65 5.76
C GLU A 182 -0.02 -7.76 4.89
N LYS A 183 -0.07 -7.55 3.57
CA LYS A 183 0.54 -8.43 2.58
C LYS A 183 1.00 -7.65 1.35
N LEU A 184 2.30 -7.70 1.08
CA LEU A 184 2.85 -7.18 -0.17
C LEU A 184 3.45 -8.34 -0.97
N THR A 185 2.96 -8.54 -2.18
CA THR A 185 3.39 -9.60 -3.10
C THR A 185 4.14 -8.98 -4.28
N LEU A 186 5.28 -9.57 -4.61
CA LEU A 186 6.00 -9.24 -5.84
C LEU A 186 5.34 -9.94 -7.02
N GLY A 187 4.93 -9.19 -8.03
CA GLY A 187 4.43 -9.75 -9.28
C GLY A 187 5.49 -10.64 -9.94
N ASP A 188 5.06 -11.76 -10.48
CA ASP A 188 5.91 -12.77 -11.13
C ASP A 188 6.28 -12.41 -12.58
N GLY A 189 5.82 -11.26 -13.05
CA GLY A 189 6.05 -10.75 -14.40
C GLY A 189 7.53 -10.51 -14.69
N THR A 190 7.99 -11.08 -15.82
CA THR A 190 9.33 -10.83 -16.36
C THR A 190 9.24 -9.79 -17.47
N VAL A 191 10.11 -8.80 -17.44
CA VAL A 191 10.23 -7.75 -18.46
C VAL A 191 11.46 -8.03 -19.29
N THR A 192 11.30 -8.08 -20.62
CA THR A 192 12.38 -8.32 -21.56
C THR A 192 12.50 -7.15 -22.53
N THR A 193 13.72 -6.62 -22.68
CA THR A 193 14.08 -5.61 -23.69
C THR A 193 15.16 -6.18 -24.58
N THR A 194 14.89 -6.25 -25.88
CA THR A 194 15.87 -6.65 -26.90
C THR A 194 16.83 -5.50 -27.16
N VAL A 195 18.12 -5.77 -27.17
CA VAL A 195 19.16 -4.78 -27.47
C VAL A 195 19.63 -5.00 -28.93
N THR A 196 19.46 -4.00 -29.77
CA THR A 196 19.88 -4.01 -31.16
C THR A 196 21.13 -3.16 -31.31
N ASP A 197 21.90 -3.44 -32.35
CA ASP A 197 23.02 -2.58 -32.79
C ASP A 197 22.52 -1.13 -32.96
N GLU A 198 23.32 -0.14 -32.61
CA GLU A 198 22.98 1.26 -32.86
C GLU A 198 23.05 1.60 -34.35
N PRO A 199 22.14 2.47 -34.86
CA PRO A 199 22.17 2.89 -36.24
C PRO A 199 23.37 3.81 -36.49
N GLY A 200 24.38 3.30 -37.21
CA GLY A 200 25.49 4.12 -37.68
C GLY A 200 25.08 5.12 -38.74
N THR A 201 26.02 6.00 -39.09
CA THR A 201 25.84 7.00 -40.14
C THR A 201 26.04 6.43 -41.57
N GLY A 202 26.32 5.11 -41.66
CA GLY A 202 26.57 4.41 -42.93
C GLY A 202 25.34 3.68 -43.47
N THR A 203 25.55 2.98 -44.62
CA THR A 203 24.50 2.12 -45.19
C THR A 203 24.38 0.84 -44.39
N PRO A 204 23.18 0.43 -43.97
CA PRO A 204 22.98 -0.82 -43.19
C PRO A 204 23.64 -2.03 -43.88
N GLY A 205 24.37 -2.84 -43.10
CA GLY A 205 25.06 -4.03 -43.57
C GLY A 205 26.40 -3.78 -44.30
N THR A 206 26.95 -2.56 -44.25
CA THR A 206 28.25 -2.20 -44.82
C THR A 206 29.41 -2.13 -43.82
N GLY A 207 29.14 -2.46 -42.52
CA GLY A 207 30.14 -2.36 -41.44
C GLY A 207 30.48 -0.92 -41.05
N ASN A 208 29.61 0.02 -41.36
CA ASN A 208 29.77 1.44 -41.05
C ASN A 208 28.67 1.93 -40.09
N GLU A 209 28.20 1.02 -39.28
CA GLU A 209 27.16 1.19 -38.26
C GLU A 209 27.84 1.29 -36.90
N GLY A 210 27.48 2.32 -36.13
CA GLY A 210 27.89 2.45 -34.74
C GLY A 210 29.29 3.01 -34.51
N ASP A 211 29.98 2.45 -33.53
CA ASP A 211 31.23 2.95 -33.00
C ASP A 211 32.43 2.83 -33.98
N LYS A 212 33.24 3.87 -33.99
CA LYS A 212 34.40 3.92 -34.87
C LYS A 212 35.66 3.43 -34.16
N VAL A 213 36.24 2.36 -34.66
CA VAL A 213 37.59 1.93 -34.28
C VAL A 213 38.62 2.47 -35.28
N SER A 214 39.67 3.14 -34.79
CA SER A 214 40.75 3.67 -35.64
C SER A 214 42.09 3.04 -35.25
N VAL A 215 42.80 2.51 -36.24
CA VAL A 215 44.16 1.97 -36.08
C VAL A 215 45.13 2.89 -36.82
N THR A 216 46.21 3.32 -36.13
CA THR A 216 47.26 4.19 -36.71
C THR A 216 48.62 3.57 -36.55
N ILE A 217 49.49 3.84 -37.53
CA ILE A 217 50.93 3.51 -37.47
C ILE A 217 51.72 4.81 -37.41
N VAL A 218 52.72 4.86 -36.54
CA VAL A 218 53.66 5.99 -36.47
C VAL A 218 55.10 5.47 -36.67
N SER A 219 55.97 6.25 -37.34
CA SER A 219 57.37 5.98 -37.47
C SER A 219 58.13 6.47 -36.22
N ASN A 220 59.13 5.70 -35.78
CA ASN A 220 60.06 6.12 -34.72
C ASN A 220 61.13 7.06 -35.25
#